data_b1e9859cd67fbeb6af78bc1fef29c21b
#
_entry.id   b1e9859cd67fbeb6af78bc1fef29c21b
#
_cell.length_a   1.000
_cell.length_b   1.000
_cell.length_c   1.000
_cell.angle_alpha   90.00
_cell.angle_beta   90.00
_cell.angle_gamma   90.00
#
_symmetry.space_group_name_H-M   'P 1'
#
loop_
_entity.id
_entity.type
_entity.pdbx_description
1 polymer ?
#
loop_
_entity_poly.entity_id
_entity_poly.type
_entity_poly.pdbx_seq_one_letter_code
_entity_poly.pdbx_strand_id
1 'polypeptide(L)'
;MRSLHITGLLVLMWFGAACRNQHYGQGRVEGPPGSPPEIRFEKTEHQLGNVLQGEKVGYNFIFTNVGDASLVIQDATASCGCTVPKYSSEPIPPGGKGSVEVVFNSSGRIGQQSKTVTIKTNGKEAVTYLTIKANIVIKKD
;
A
#
# COMPACT_ATOMS: atom_id res chain seq x y z
N MET A 1 -68.68 54.78 -7.72
CA MET A 1 -68.19 54.86 -6.33
C MET A 1 -67.54 53.53 -5.98
N ARG A 2 -66.31 53.64 -5.47
CA ARG A 2 -65.52 52.67 -4.72
C ARG A 2 -64.89 51.55 -5.54
N SER A 3 -63.68 51.88 -5.93
CA SER A 3 -62.52 51.03 -6.24
C SER A 3 -62.25 50.01 -5.16
N LEU A 4 -61.87 48.76 -5.57
CA LEU A 4 -61.20 47.82 -4.69
C LEU A 4 -60.03 47.18 -5.42
N HIS A 5 -58.86 47.66 -5.10
CA HIS A 5 -57.58 47.09 -5.59
C HIS A 5 -57.28 45.78 -4.87
N ILE A 6 -57.09 44.69 -5.59
CA ILE A 6 -56.55 43.46 -5.06
C ILE A 6 -55.13 43.30 -5.65
N THR A 7 -54.16 43.65 -4.82
CA THR A 7 -52.75 43.43 -5.11
C THR A 7 -52.43 41.96 -4.99
N GLY A 8 -52.17 41.31 -6.14
CA GLY A 8 -51.70 39.94 -6.20
C GLY A 8 -50.22 39.86 -5.90
N LEU A 9 -49.89 39.18 -4.82
CA LEU A 9 -48.54 38.94 -4.36
C LEU A 9 -47.92 37.74 -5.15
N LEU A 10 -47.05 38.04 -6.10
CA LEU A 10 -46.30 37.05 -6.89
C LEU A 10 -45.17 36.49 -6.01
N VAL A 11 -45.38 35.29 -5.48
CA VAL A 11 -44.32 34.54 -4.77
C VAL A 11 -43.49 33.81 -5.83
N LEU A 12 -42.30 34.38 -6.12
CA LEU A 12 -41.28 33.73 -6.93
C LEU A 12 -40.61 32.65 -6.06
N MET A 13 -41.00 31.39 -6.29
CA MET A 13 -40.25 30.24 -5.77
C MET A 13 -38.97 30.08 -6.59
N TRP A 14 -37.85 30.46 -6.00
CA TRP A 14 -36.53 30.11 -6.47
C TRP A 14 -36.25 28.62 -6.14
N PHE A 15 -36.40 27.76 -7.15
CA PHE A 15 -35.86 26.42 -7.10
C PHE A 15 -34.34 26.51 -7.29
N GLY A 16 -33.63 26.55 -6.17
CA GLY A 16 -32.19 26.35 -6.17
C GLY A 16 -31.86 24.91 -6.57
N ALA A 17 -31.40 24.72 -7.80
CA ALA A 17 -30.83 23.46 -8.23
C ALA A 17 -29.51 23.25 -7.46
N ALA A 18 -29.56 22.49 -6.35
CA ALA A 18 -28.40 21.97 -5.68
C ALA A 18 -27.73 20.93 -6.58
N CYS A 19 -26.70 21.35 -7.36
CA CYS A 19 -25.78 20.42 -7.98
C CYS A 19 -25.10 19.61 -6.88
N ARG A 20 -25.63 18.42 -6.59
CA ARG A 20 -24.91 17.40 -5.84
C ARG A 20 -23.77 16.93 -6.73
N ASN A 21 -22.59 17.49 -6.49
CA ASN A 21 -21.36 16.97 -7.01
C ASN A 21 -21.11 15.62 -6.36
N GLN A 22 -21.58 14.54 -7.01
CA GLN A 22 -21.21 13.18 -6.60
C GLN A 22 -19.76 12.97 -7.04
N HIS A 23 -18.84 13.29 -6.11
CA HIS A 23 -17.50 12.75 -6.18
C HIS A 23 -17.64 11.23 -6.07
N TYR A 24 -17.48 10.55 -7.20
CA TYR A 24 -17.19 9.12 -7.21
C TYR A 24 -15.83 8.95 -6.55
N GLY A 25 -15.86 8.72 -5.24
CA GLY A 25 -14.68 8.37 -4.46
C GLY A 25 -14.16 7.03 -4.98
N GLN A 26 -12.97 7.04 -5.53
CA GLN A 26 -12.16 5.85 -5.73
C GLN A 26 -12.21 5.06 -4.43
N GLY A 27 -12.62 3.79 -4.51
CA GLY A 27 -12.89 2.94 -3.36
C GLY A 27 -11.70 2.89 -2.40
N ARG A 28 -11.76 3.73 -1.39
CA ARG A 28 -10.85 3.71 -0.25
C ARG A 28 -11.22 2.47 0.55
N VAL A 29 -10.33 1.50 0.62
CA VAL A 29 -10.47 0.39 1.56
C VAL A 29 -10.13 0.96 2.94
N GLU A 30 -11.13 1.58 3.58
CA GLU A 30 -10.99 2.14 4.92
C GLU A 30 -11.29 1.03 5.94
N GLY A 31 -10.46 0.94 6.98
CA GLY A 31 -10.75 0.15 8.16
C GLY A 31 -11.92 0.76 8.96
N PRO A 32 -12.40 0.10 10.04
CA PRO A 32 -13.41 0.68 10.89
C PRO A 32 -12.92 2.01 11.51
N PRO A 33 -13.77 3.06 11.62
CA PRO A 33 -13.39 4.38 12.13
C PRO A 33 -12.66 4.30 13.47
N GLY A 34 -11.47 4.95 13.54
CA GLY A 34 -10.63 4.95 14.74
C GLY A 34 -9.72 3.73 14.89
N SER A 35 -9.61 2.88 13.85
CA SER A 35 -8.67 1.75 13.87
C SER A 35 -7.21 2.21 13.81
N PRO A 36 -6.28 1.49 14.47
CA PRO A 36 -4.85 1.75 14.34
C PRO A 36 -4.40 1.56 12.89
N PRO A 37 -3.19 2.05 12.51
CA PRO A 37 -2.64 1.76 11.19
C PRO A 37 -2.54 0.26 10.97
N GLU A 38 -2.77 -0.20 9.76
CA GLU A 38 -2.69 -1.62 9.40
C GLU A 38 -2.05 -1.77 8.02
N ILE A 39 -0.95 -2.52 7.94
CA ILE A 39 -0.29 -2.82 6.68
C ILE A 39 -0.92 -4.07 6.05
N ARG A 40 -1.28 -3.96 4.77
CA ARG A 40 -1.76 -5.09 3.98
C ARG A 40 -0.97 -5.20 2.69
N PHE A 41 -0.15 -6.23 2.59
CA PHE A 41 0.59 -6.56 1.37
C PHE A 41 -0.31 -7.24 0.34
N GLU A 42 -0.14 -6.93 -0.95
CA GLU A 42 -0.81 -7.65 -2.05
C GLU A 42 -0.38 -9.11 -2.10
N LYS A 43 0.89 -9.37 -1.77
CA LYS A 43 1.46 -10.69 -1.51
C LYS A 43 2.64 -10.58 -0.56
N THR A 44 2.89 -11.61 0.21
CA THR A 44 4.01 -11.69 1.17
C THR A 44 5.12 -12.66 0.72
N GLU A 45 4.90 -13.37 -0.38
CA GLU A 45 5.89 -14.28 -0.97
C GLU A 45 6.04 -14.03 -2.47
N HIS A 46 7.27 -14.08 -2.98
CA HIS A 46 7.55 -14.00 -4.40
C HIS A 46 8.61 -15.01 -4.85
N GLN A 47 8.34 -15.67 -5.99
CA GLN A 47 9.25 -16.60 -6.67
C GLN A 47 10.03 -15.83 -7.74
N LEU A 48 11.35 -15.71 -7.58
CA LEU A 48 12.24 -15.09 -8.58
C LEU A 48 12.56 -16.04 -9.75
N GLY A 49 12.22 -17.32 -9.62
CA GLY A 49 12.53 -18.33 -10.62
C GLY A 49 14.01 -18.73 -10.62
N ASN A 50 14.54 -19.06 -11.81
CA ASN A 50 15.96 -19.35 -12.01
C ASN A 50 16.76 -18.05 -12.11
N VAL A 51 17.78 -17.91 -11.28
CA VAL A 51 18.68 -16.76 -11.21
C VAL A 51 20.10 -17.27 -11.42
N LEU A 52 20.87 -16.61 -12.29
CA LEU A 52 22.28 -16.99 -12.47
C LEU A 52 23.10 -16.61 -11.24
N GLN A 53 24.03 -17.47 -10.87
CA GLN A 53 24.95 -17.16 -9.77
C GLN A 53 25.72 -15.85 -10.06
N GLY A 54 25.75 -14.96 -9.09
CA GLY A 54 26.39 -13.64 -9.19
C GLY A 54 25.44 -12.50 -9.54
N GLU A 55 24.22 -12.80 -9.97
CA GLU A 55 23.22 -11.76 -10.26
C GLU A 55 22.62 -11.15 -8.97
N LYS A 56 22.25 -9.87 -9.09
CA LYS A 56 21.41 -9.17 -8.10
C LYS A 56 20.03 -9.01 -8.70
N VAL A 57 19.03 -9.56 -8.05
CA VAL A 57 17.64 -9.52 -8.49
C VAL A 57 16.77 -8.97 -7.37
N GLY A 58 15.75 -8.20 -7.72
CA GLY A 58 14.87 -7.55 -6.74
C GLY A 58 13.40 -7.76 -7.06
N TYR A 59 12.58 -7.58 -6.05
CA TYR A 59 11.13 -7.55 -6.15
C TYR A 59 10.54 -6.47 -5.26
N ASN A 60 9.54 -5.74 -5.76
CA ASN A 60 8.80 -4.74 -5.01
C ASN A 60 7.52 -5.36 -4.44
N PHE A 61 7.48 -5.50 -3.12
CA PHE A 61 6.27 -5.88 -2.40
C PHE A 61 5.40 -4.64 -2.18
N ILE A 62 4.28 -4.58 -2.88
CA ILE A 62 3.32 -3.48 -2.77
C ILE A 62 2.40 -3.73 -1.58
N PHE A 63 2.11 -2.67 -0.82
CA PHE A 63 1.17 -2.71 0.29
C PHE A 63 0.25 -1.49 0.31
N THR A 64 -0.81 -1.59 1.07
CA THR A 64 -1.76 -0.52 1.36
C THR A 64 -1.91 -0.37 2.87
N ASN A 65 -1.98 0.86 3.35
CA ASN A 65 -2.44 1.13 4.71
C ASN A 65 -3.97 1.04 4.73
N VAL A 66 -4.50 -0.02 5.33
CA VAL A 66 -5.95 -0.26 5.43
C VAL A 66 -6.54 0.14 6.77
N GLY A 67 -5.71 0.72 7.66
CA GLY A 67 -6.15 1.33 8.92
C GLY A 67 -6.53 2.81 8.75
N ASP A 68 -7.00 3.45 9.84
CA ASP A 68 -7.47 4.85 9.84
C ASP A 68 -6.43 5.85 10.36
N ALA A 69 -5.26 5.38 10.77
CA ALA A 69 -4.15 6.21 11.20
C ALA A 69 -2.94 6.06 10.28
N SER A 70 -2.01 7.03 10.31
CA SER A 70 -0.79 7.00 9.49
C SER A 70 0.10 5.81 9.83
N LEU A 71 0.44 5.02 8.82
CA LEU A 71 1.32 3.86 8.90
C LEU A 71 2.77 4.28 8.67
N VAL A 72 3.67 3.82 9.54
CA VAL A 72 5.12 4.03 9.41
C VAL A 72 5.83 2.69 9.45
N ILE A 73 6.71 2.43 8.47
CA ILE A 73 7.66 1.32 8.55
C ILE A 73 8.83 1.80 9.42
N GLN A 74 9.01 1.16 10.56
CA GLN A 74 10.02 1.51 11.55
C GLN A 74 11.35 0.81 11.28
N ASP A 75 11.30 -0.42 10.74
CA ASP A 75 12.48 -1.23 10.46
C ASP A 75 12.17 -2.30 9.41
N ALA A 76 13.18 -2.69 8.64
CA ALA A 76 13.13 -3.82 7.72
C ALA A 76 14.47 -4.56 7.74
N THR A 77 14.48 -5.78 8.27
CA THR A 77 15.68 -6.57 8.48
C THR A 77 15.62 -7.89 7.73
N ALA A 78 16.66 -8.19 6.95
CA ALA A 78 16.76 -9.45 6.23
C ALA A 78 17.42 -10.55 7.07
N SER A 79 17.07 -11.80 6.81
CA SER A 79 17.63 -13.00 7.46
C SER A 79 19.10 -13.26 7.13
N CYS A 80 19.68 -12.56 6.16
CA CYS A 80 21.08 -12.62 5.79
C CYS A 80 21.57 -11.31 5.16
N GLY A 81 22.87 -11.03 5.22
CA GLY A 81 23.50 -9.89 4.53
C GLY A 81 23.47 -9.95 3.00
N CYS A 82 22.97 -11.05 2.42
CA CYS A 82 22.79 -11.23 0.97
C CYS A 82 21.49 -10.65 0.45
N THR A 83 20.63 -10.12 1.32
CA THR A 83 19.33 -9.55 0.99
C THR A 83 19.24 -8.18 1.64
N VAL A 84 18.89 -7.17 0.86
CA VAL A 84 18.80 -5.78 1.31
C VAL A 84 17.39 -5.28 1.05
N PRO A 85 16.61 -5.00 2.10
CA PRO A 85 15.35 -4.31 1.98
C PRO A 85 15.57 -2.80 1.81
N LYS A 86 14.75 -2.16 0.95
CA LYS A 86 14.67 -0.72 0.80
C LYS A 86 13.22 -0.29 0.93
N TYR A 87 12.96 0.73 1.70
CA TYR A 87 11.63 1.25 1.98
C TYR A 87 11.69 2.74 2.33
N SER A 88 10.54 3.41 2.27
CA SER A 88 10.40 4.77 2.80
C SER A 88 9.94 4.71 4.26
N SER A 89 10.54 5.56 5.10
CA SER A 89 10.10 5.80 6.47
C SER A 89 9.06 6.92 6.59
N GLU A 90 8.65 7.51 5.46
CA GLU A 90 7.60 8.54 5.46
C GLU A 90 6.25 7.94 5.87
N PRO A 91 5.45 8.69 6.66
CA PRO A 91 4.12 8.23 7.05
C PRO A 91 3.21 8.04 5.85
N ILE A 92 2.55 6.89 5.78
CA ILE A 92 1.60 6.54 4.72
C ILE A 92 0.19 6.75 5.27
N PRO A 93 -0.59 7.68 4.70
CA PRO A 93 -1.93 7.99 5.17
C PRO A 93 -2.90 6.80 4.98
N PRO A 94 -4.07 6.81 5.65
CA PRO A 94 -5.15 5.86 5.40
C PRO A 94 -5.47 5.71 3.93
N GLY A 95 -5.56 4.47 3.43
CA GLY A 95 -5.76 4.15 2.01
C GLY A 95 -4.55 4.39 1.12
N GLY A 96 -3.45 4.94 1.65
CA GLY A 96 -2.21 5.16 0.91
C GLY A 96 -1.49 3.85 0.57
N LYS A 97 -0.76 3.84 -0.54
CA LYS A 97 0.07 2.71 -0.97
C LYS A 97 1.55 3.00 -0.80
N GLY A 98 2.31 1.95 -0.57
CA GLY A 98 3.76 1.97 -0.52
C GLY A 98 4.37 0.68 -1.05
N SER A 99 5.68 0.62 -1.05
CA SER A 99 6.42 -0.59 -1.46
C SER A 99 7.64 -0.83 -0.58
N VAL A 100 7.99 -2.11 -0.46
CA VAL A 100 9.27 -2.57 0.07
C VAL A 100 10.01 -3.29 -1.06
N GLU A 101 11.11 -2.72 -1.54
CA GLU A 101 12.00 -3.38 -2.49
C GLU A 101 12.92 -4.34 -1.73
N VAL A 102 12.93 -5.61 -2.12
CA VAL A 102 13.82 -6.63 -1.57
C VAL A 102 14.78 -7.05 -2.65
N VAL A 103 16.08 -6.74 -2.49
CA VAL A 103 17.14 -7.10 -3.43
C VAL A 103 17.96 -8.26 -2.88
N PHE A 104 18.07 -9.34 -3.65
CA PHE A 104 18.83 -10.53 -3.32
C PHE A 104 20.08 -10.62 -4.19
N ASN A 105 21.25 -10.85 -3.58
CA ASN A 105 22.52 -11.13 -4.25
C ASN A 105 22.79 -12.62 -4.22
N SER A 106 22.85 -13.24 -5.41
CA SER A 106 23.05 -14.68 -5.58
C SER A 106 24.51 -15.13 -5.57
N SER A 107 25.49 -14.21 -5.40
CA SER A 107 26.91 -14.53 -5.40
C SER A 107 27.25 -15.59 -4.37
N GLY A 108 28.01 -16.62 -4.76
CA GLY A 108 28.44 -17.72 -3.90
C GLY A 108 27.33 -18.67 -3.43
N ARG A 109 26.15 -18.66 -4.10
CA ARG A 109 24.98 -19.50 -3.78
C ARG A 109 24.63 -20.41 -4.93
N ILE A 110 24.07 -21.58 -4.63
CA ILE A 110 23.63 -22.59 -5.61
C ILE A 110 22.32 -23.19 -5.12
N GLY A 111 21.46 -23.59 -6.08
CA GLY A 111 20.21 -24.31 -5.82
C GLY A 111 19.14 -23.44 -5.15
N GLN A 112 18.21 -24.12 -4.50
CA GLN A 112 17.05 -23.47 -3.89
C GLN A 112 17.45 -22.54 -2.74
N GLN A 113 17.00 -21.30 -2.81
CA GLN A 113 17.20 -20.27 -1.79
C GLN A 113 15.85 -19.74 -1.34
N SER A 114 15.71 -19.54 -0.03
CA SER A 114 14.58 -18.83 0.57
C SER A 114 15.12 -17.77 1.53
N LYS A 115 14.69 -16.54 1.38
CA LYS A 115 15.13 -15.40 2.21
C LYS A 115 13.93 -14.67 2.75
N THR A 116 13.96 -14.40 4.05
CA THR A 116 12.88 -13.71 4.75
C THR A 116 13.35 -12.32 5.15
N VAL A 117 12.47 -11.35 4.99
CA VAL A 117 12.61 -9.97 5.49
C VAL A 117 11.54 -9.75 6.54
N THR A 118 11.95 -9.27 7.70
CA THR A 118 11.06 -8.89 8.79
C THR A 118 10.77 -7.40 8.68
N ILE A 119 9.52 -7.03 8.55
CA ILE A 119 9.03 -5.65 8.50
C ILE A 119 8.42 -5.30 9.85
N LYS A 120 8.88 -4.20 10.47
CA LYS A 120 8.31 -3.66 11.71
C LYS A 120 7.59 -2.36 11.42
N THR A 121 6.39 -2.22 11.95
CA THR A 121 5.54 -1.03 11.75
C THR A 121 4.96 -0.56 13.08
N ASN A 122 4.37 0.64 13.07
CA ASN A 122 3.54 1.15 14.17
C ASN A 122 2.10 0.63 14.12
N GLY A 123 1.81 -0.34 13.24
CA GLY A 123 0.46 -0.84 12.98
C GLY A 123 -0.04 -1.85 14.00
N LYS A 124 -1.30 -2.26 13.81
CA LYS A 124 -2.00 -3.27 14.61
C LYS A 124 -1.19 -4.58 14.72
N GLU A 125 -0.64 -5.03 13.60
CA GLU A 125 0.36 -6.09 13.55
C GLU A 125 1.72 -5.42 13.41
N ALA A 126 2.47 -5.38 14.52
CA ALA A 126 3.75 -4.71 14.59
C ALA A 126 4.83 -5.37 13.70
N VAL A 127 4.66 -6.65 13.33
CA VAL A 127 5.63 -7.44 12.57
C VAL A 127 4.96 -8.20 11.44
N THR A 128 5.51 -8.07 10.24
CA THR A 128 5.11 -8.82 9.04
C THR A 128 6.34 -9.43 8.38
N TYR A 129 6.21 -10.61 7.79
CA TYR A 129 7.29 -11.29 7.09
C TYR A 129 7.06 -11.30 5.59
N LEU A 130 8.11 -10.93 4.84
CA LEU A 130 8.15 -11.06 3.38
C LEU A 130 9.16 -12.13 3.00
N THR A 131 8.84 -12.97 2.02
CA THR A 131 9.72 -14.05 1.59
C THR A 131 9.97 -13.98 0.09
N ILE A 132 11.24 -14.07 -0.31
CA ILE A 132 11.62 -14.30 -1.70
C ILE A 132 12.23 -15.70 -1.82
N LYS A 133 11.93 -16.38 -2.92
CA LYS A 133 12.46 -17.70 -3.25
C LYS A 133 13.11 -17.67 -4.63
N ALA A 134 14.25 -18.33 -4.79
CA ALA A 134 14.98 -18.41 -6.05
C ALA A 134 15.65 -19.78 -6.19
N ASN A 135 15.85 -20.23 -7.42
CA ASN A 135 16.71 -21.36 -7.75
C ASN A 135 17.97 -20.83 -8.44
N ILE A 136 19.11 -20.91 -7.76
CA ILE A 136 20.37 -20.38 -8.28
C ILE A 136 21.01 -21.43 -9.18
N VAL A 137 21.22 -21.05 -10.44
CA VAL A 137 21.83 -21.88 -11.46
C VAL A 137 23.22 -21.34 -11.86
N ILE A 138 24.13 -22.24 -12.21
CA ILE A 138 25.47 -21.89 -12.71
C ILE A 138 25.38 -21.86 -14.22
N LYS A 139 26.00 -20.87 -14.87
CA LYS A 139 26.18 -20.87 -16.32
C LYS A 139 27.07 -22.08 -16.68
N LYS A 140 26.55 -22.97 -17.51
CA LYS A 140 27.39 -24.00 -18.15
C LYS A 140 28.12 -23.31 -19.31
N ASP A 141 29.44 -23.36 -19.27
CA ASP A 141 30.28 -22.97 -20.41
C ASP A 141 30.11 -24.02 -21.52
#